data_be48e92b23a0442fe64984247c9ca931
#
_entry.id   be48e92b23a0442fe64984247c9ca931
#
_cell.length_a   1.000
_cell.length_b   1.000
_cell.length_c   1.000
_cell.angle_alpha   90.00
_cell.angle_beta   90.00
_cell.angle_gamma   90.00
#
_symmetry.space_group_name_H-M   'P 1'
#
loop_
_entity.id
_entity.type
_entity.pdbx_description
1 polymer ?
#
loop_
_entity_poly.entity_id
_entity_poly.type
_entity_poly.pdbx_seq_one_letter_code
_entity_poly.pdbx_strand_id
1 'polypeptide(L)'
;MRSDEFMNAEEVARYLHVGKNAVYKLAKTGAIASYHVGRKIRFTIEDVEAYVSSTRRVGEKAVSHAELLSMPIQSEQPLDDSQILVDAASFGAIEGDPFVIAGTDEAADFLASSLNAQGAPAARLLQGSYTALVNLYAGEADAAVINLYDQASNSWNIPYVRNLAPGASVVVIRLFGRKQGFIVQDRNPKHLTTWGGLLREGVRLSNRTKGSGSRVLLDEKLRALEARSETIEGYSSQADVGSVAVRRVANGLADVAIGHEREAMHVPGVEFIPLQAEWVDLVVRKTEKTRPVIRKLHDILASDIARSELTAFAPCDASNLGAVVYES
;
A
#
# COMPACT_ATOMS: atom_id res chain seq x y z
N MET A 1 -13.70 -47.40 -10.68
CA MET A 1 -15.00 -47.18 -10.04
C MET A 1 -14.86 -47.45 -8.55
N ARG A 2 -14.70 -46.43 -7.76
CA ARG A 2 -15.06 -46.33 -6.35
C ARG A 2 -15.37 -44.86 -6.13
N SER A 3 -16.60 -44.56 -6.35
CA SER A 3 -17.24 -43.28 -6.23
C SER A 3 -17.91 -43.20 -4.87
N ASP A 4 -18.13 -41.96 -4.44
CA ASP A 4 -19.14 -41.51 -3.51
C ASP A 4 -18.93 -41.86 -2.05
N GLU A 5 -17.76 -41.57 -1.51
CA GLU A 5 -17.58 -41.52 -0.08
C GLU A 5 -17.92 -40.08 0.38
N PHE A 6 -19.12 -39.92 0.93
CA PHE A 6 -19.54 -38.62 1.50
C PHE A 6 -18.77 -38.35 2.79
N MET A 7 -18.08 -37.26 2.83
CA MET A 7 -17.40 -36.76 4.03
C MET A 7 -18.34 -35.95 4.90
N ASN A 8 -18.20 -36.07 6.21
CA ASN A 8 -18.85 -35.17 7.16
C ASN A 8 -17.94 -33.94 7.43
N ALA A 9 -18.49 -32.89 8.09
CA ALA A 9 -17.76 -31.66 8.36
C ALA A 9 -16.48 -31.85 9.21
N GLU A 10 -16.38 -32.95 9.96
CA GLU A 10 -15.22 -33.24 10.81
C GLU A 10 -14.10 -33.90 9.99
N GLU A 11 -14.47 -34.72 9.02
CA GLU A 11 -13.55 -35.35 8.05
C GLU A 11 -12.98 -34.31 7.11
N VAL A 12 -13.81 -33.40 6.60
CA VAL A 12 -13.36 -32.25 5.79
C VAL A 12 -12.44 -31.33 6.59
N ALA A 13 -12.77 -31.05 7.85
CA ALA A 13 -11.93 -30.25 8.74
C ALA A 13 -10.54 -30.88 8.94
N ARG A 14 -10.48 -32.19 9.07
CA ARG A 14 -9.23 -32.94 9.19
C ARG A 14 -8.44 -32.94 7.87
N TYR A 15 -9.12 -33.12 6.76
CA TYR A 15 -8.53 -33.13 5.41
C TYR A 15 -7.90 -31.77 5.04
N LEU A 16 -8.61 -30.69 5.37
CA LEU A 16 -8.17 -29.32 5.10
C LEU A 16 -7.26 -28.70 6.20
N HIS A 17 -7.00 -29.45 7.30
CA HIS A 17 -6.29 -28.97 8.47
C HIS A 17 -6.88 -27.66 9.08
N VAL A 18 -8.21 -27.54 9.12
CA VAL A 18 -8.94 -26.36 9.67
C VAL A 18 -9.90 -26.78 10.78
N GLY A 19 -10.42 -25.82 11.53
CA GLY A 19 -11.45 -26.09 12.53
C GLY A 19 -12.80 -26.43 11.91
N LYS A 20 -13.61 -27.30 12.56
CA LYS A 20 -14.94 -27.73 12.12
C LYS A 20 -15.88 -26.54 11.83
N ASN A 21 -15.79 -25.46 12.62
CA ASN A 21 -16.57 -24.25 12.41
C ASN A 21 -16.21 -23.53 11.10
N ALA A 22 -14.95 -23.60 10.65
CA ALA A 22 -14.53 -23.07 9.37
C ALA A 22 -15.19 -23.81 8.21
N VAL A 23 -15.29 -25.14 8.29
CA VAL A 23 -15.98 -25.96 7.27
C VAL A 23 -17.46 -25.59 7.15
N TYR A 24 -18.15 -25.40 8.26
CA TYR A 24 -19.54 -24.94 8.23
C TYR A 24 -19.68 -23.53 7.62
N LYS A 25 -18.71 -22.66 7.86
CA LYS A 25 -18.67 -21.32 7.24
C LYS A 25 -18.46 -21.42 5.73
N LEU A 26 -17.53 -22.24 5.28
CA LEU A 26 -17.26 -22.48 3.85
C LEU A 26 -18.47 -23.07 3.13
N ALA A 27 -19.18 -24.01 3.75
CA ALA A 27 -20.43 -24.55 3.21
C ALA A 27 -21.55 -23.48 3.14
N LYS A 28 -21.70 -22.67 4.19
CA LYS A 28 -22.70 -21.61 4.27
C LYS A 28 -22.48 -20.50 3.24
N THR A 29 -21.22 -20.16 2.94
CA THR A 29 -20.86 -19.16 1.94
C THR A 29 -20.84 -19.70 0.51
N GLY A 30 -21.06 -21.01 0.32
CA GLY A 30 -20.99 -21.67 -0.98
C GLY A 30 -19.56 -21.85 -1.52
N ALA A 31 -18.53 -21.57 -0.69
CA ALA A 31 -17.14 -21.74 -1.08
C ALA A 31 -16.77 -23.23 -1.28
N ILE A 32 -17.40 -24.13 -0.53
CA ILE A 32 -17.36 -25.59 -0.79
C ILE A 32 -18.80 -26.03 -1.05
N ALA A 33 -19.03 -26.73 -2.17
CA ALA A 33 -20.32 -27.32 -2.46
C ALA A 33 -20.66 -28.36 -1.38
N SER A 34 -21.91 -28.37 -0.92
CA SER A 34 -22.34 -29.26 0.16
C SER A 34 -23.77 -29.76 -0.05
N TYR A 35 -24.03 -30.96 0.43
CA TYR A 35 -25.31 -31.64 0.29
C TYR A 35 -26.00 -31.78 1.67
N HIS A 36 -27.28 -31.55 1.71
CA HIS A 36 -28.08 -31.79 2.90
C HIS A 36 -28.71 -33.21 2.85
N VAL A 37 -28.26 -34.08 3.75
CA VAL A 37 -28.88 -35.39 3.94
C VAL A 37 -29.60 -35.38 5.28
N GLY A 38 -30.91 -35.14 5.26
CA GLY A 38 -31.67 -34.88 6.44
C GLY A 38 -31.22 -33.60 7.15
N ARG A 39 -30.84 -33.72 8.45
CA ARG A 39 -30.30 -32.58 9.24
C ARG A 39 -28.78 -32.47 9.21
N LYS A 40 -28.09 -33.27 8.39
CA LYS A 40 -26.64 -33.32 8.37
C LYS A 40 -26.10 -32.84 7.03
N ILE A 41 -25.04 -32.00 7.04
CA ILE A 41 -24.32 -31.57 5.87
C ILE A 41 -23.30 -32.66 5.49
N ARG A 42 -23.18 -32.91 4.19
CA ARG A 42 -22.24 -33.84 3.59
C ARG A 42 -21.49 -33.16 2.43
N PHE A 43 -20.30 -33.64 2.14
CA PHE A 43 -19.42 -33.18 1.08
C PHE A 43 -18.92 -34.38 0.30
N THR A 44 -18.66 -34.22 -1.00
CA THR A 44 -17.89 -35.20 -1.75
C THR A 44 -16.42 -34.85 -1.70
N ILE A 45 -15.54 -35.81 -1.89
CA ILE A 45 -14.10 -35.56 -1.97
C ILE A 45 -13.78 -34.63 -3.15
N GLU A 46 -14.52 -34.75 -4.23
CA GLU A 46 -14.38 -33.92 -5.43
C GLU A 46 -14.71 -32.45 -5.15
N ASP A 47 -15.73 -32.14 -4.36
CA ASP A 47 -16.08 -30.78 -3.96
C ASP A 47 -14.98 -30.14 -3.08
N VAL A 48 -14.38 -30.95 -2.19
CA VAL A 48 -13.29 -30.48 -1.32
C VAL A 48 -12.01 -30.26 -2.13
N GLU A 49 -11.70 -31.16 -3.07
CA GLU A 49 -10.54 -31.01 -3.99
C GLU A 49 -10.73 -29.84 -4.97
N ALA A 50 -11.95 -29.62 -5.47
CA ALA A 50 -12.28 -28.46 -6.30
C ALA A 50 -12.05 -27.15 -5.53
N TYR A 51 -12.45 -27.09 -4.26
CA TYR A 51 -12.15 -25.95 -3.40
C TYR A 51 -10.64 -25.77 -3.21
N VAL A 52 -9.89 -26.82 -2.87
CA VAL A 52 -8.43 -26.75 -2.73
C VAL A 52 -7.78 -26.30 -4.04
N SER A 53 -8.27 -26.79 -5.17
CA SER A 53 -7.76 -26.41 -6.49
C SER A 53 -8.06 -24.96 -6.84
N SER A 54 -9.25 -24.46 -6.49
CA SER A 54 -9.66 -23.07 -6.70
C SER A 54 -8.90 -22.08 -5.78
N THR A 55 -8.50 -22.54 -4.59
CA THR A 55 -7.71 -21.75 -3.65
C THR A 55 -6.20 -21.97 -3.82
N ARG A 56 -5.79 -22.90 -4.67
CA ARG A 56 -4.38 -23.13 -5.03
C ARG A 56 -3.88 -21.90 -5.76
N ARG A 57 -3.15 -21.02 -5.05
CA ARG A 57 -2.24 -20.08 -5.70
C ARG A 57 -1.18 -20.92 -6.40
N VAL A 58 -1.30 -21.06 -7.71
CA VAL A 58 -0.27 -21.65 -8.53
C VAL A 58 0.95 -20.78 -8.34
N GLY A 59 1.95 -21.26 -7.63
CA GLY A 59 3.28 -20.70 -7.70
C GLY A 59 3.63 -20.71 -9.18
N GLU A 60 4.00 -19.53 -9.71
CA GLU A 60 4.32 -19.31 -11.11
C GLU A 60 5.20 -20.47 -11.60
N LYS A 61 4.68 -21.23 -12.55
CA LYS A 61 5.55 -21.97 -13.46
C LYS A 61 6.48 -20.92 -14.05
N ALA A 62 7.77 -21.13 -13.92
CA ALA A 62 8.77 -20.32 -14.59
C ALA A 62 8.42 -20.27 -16.07
N VAL A 63 7.74 -19.21 -16.49
CA VAL A 63 7.47 -18.93 -17.90
C VAL A 63 8.83 -18.58 -18.48
N SER A 64 9.21 -19.26 -19.57
CA SER A 64 10.52 -19.00 -20.19
C SER A 64 10.59 -17.55 -20.64
N HIS A 65 11.77 -16.95 -20.58
CA HIS A 65 12.03 -15.56 -20.96
C HIS A 65 11.49 -15.20 -22.38
N ALA A 66 11.42 -16.18 -23.27
CA ALA A 66 10.88 -16.06 -24.62
C ALA A 66 9.34 -15.94 -24.66
N GLU A 67 8.62 -16.60 -23.73
CA GLU A 67 7.16 -16.54 -23.66
C GLU A 67 6.65 -15.22 -23.05
N LEU A 68 7.40 -14.63 -22.09
CA LEU A 68 7.11 -13.31 -21.52
C LEU A 68 7.21 -12.18 -22.56
N LEU A 69 8.09 -12.31 -23.55
CA LEU A 69 8.26 -11.30 -24.61
C LEU A 69 7.24 -11.41 -25.74
N SER A 70 6.47 -12.50 -25.82
CA SER A 70 5.49 -12.76 -26.87
C SER A 70 4.04 -12.53 -26.45
N MET A 71 3.76 -12.20 -25.19
CA MET A 71 2.39 -11.90 -24.74
C MET A 71 1.98 -10.49 -25.21
N PRO A 72 0.87 -10.35 -25.96
CA PRO A 72 0.38 -9.03 -26.32
C PRO A 72 -0.04 -8.26 -25.06
N ILE A 73 0.44 -7.04 -24.93
CA ILE A 73 -0.02 -6.08 -23.92
C ILE A 73 -1.49 -5.82 -24.24
N GLN A 74 -2.38 -6.44 -23.48
CA GLN A 74 -3.80 -6.11 -23.57
C GLN A 74 -3.99 -4.67 -23.09
N SER A 75 -4.58 -3.88 -23.95
CA SER A 75 -4.93 -2.48 -23.76
C SER A 75 -5.70 -2.28 -22.46
N GLU A 76 -5.30 -1.25 -21.74
CA GLU A 76 -5.85 -0.70 -20.52
C GLU A 76 -7.39 -0.62 -20.57
N GLN A 77 -8.06 -1.49 -19.84
CA GLN A 77 -9.35 -1.13 -19.29
C GLN A 77 -9.08 -0.38 -17.98
N PRO A 78 -9.71 0.76 -17.72
CA PRO A 78 -9.61 1.41 -16.43
C PRO A 78 -10.10 0.43 -15.36
N LEU A 79 -9.26 0.10 -14.40
CA LEU A 79 -9.69 -0.62 -13.21
C LEU A 79 -10.71 0.28 -12.51
N ASP A 80 -11.91 -0.22 -12.34
CA ASP A 80 -12.95 0.40 -11.51
C ASP A 80 -12.41 0.51 -10.08
N ASP A 81 -12.12 1.72 -9.64
CA ASP A 81 -11.56 2.05 -8.31
C ASP A 81 -12.43 1.53 -7.15
N SER A 82 -13.64 1.03 -7.43
CA SER A 82 -14.54 0.45 -6.44
C SER A 82 -14.16 -0.97 -5.99
N GLN A 83 -13.18 -1.64 -6.60
CA GLN A 83 -12.82 -3.03 -6.30
C GLN A 83 -11.55 -3.21 -5.46
N ILE A 84 -10.87 -2.15 -5.04
CA ILE A 84 -9.76 -2.25 -4.07
C ILE A 84 -10.25 -1.92 -2.65
N LEU A 85 -11.38 -2.44 -2.29
CA LEU A 85 -11.68 -2.70 -0.89
C LEU A 85 -10.91 -3.96 -0.53
N VAL A 86 -9.73 -3.82 0.08
CA VAL A 86 -9.13 -4.92 0.84
C VAL A 86 -10.21 -5.37 1.80
N ASP A 87 -10.65 -6.60 1.59
CA ASP A 87 -11.79 -7.23 2.21
C ASP A 87 -11.78 -6.94 3.73
N ALA A 88 -12.54 -5.94 4.16
CA ALA A 88 -12.76 -5.64 5.58
C ALA A 88 -13.40 -6.84 6.32
N ALA A 89 -13.80 -7.86 5.57
CA ALA A 89 -14.31 -9.13 6.09
C ALA A 89 -13.24 -10.07 6.67
N SER A 90 -11.93 -9.76 6.52
CA SER A 90 -10.86 -10.58 7.14
C SER A 90 -10.63 -10.23 8.61
N PHE A 91 -11.08 -9.07 9.06
CA PHE A 91 -11.10 -8.72 10.48
C PHE A 91 -12.49 -9.07 11.01
N GLY A 92 -12.55 -9.90 12.06
CA GLY A 92 -13.80 -10.32 12.71
C GLY A 92 -14.74 -9.14 12.86
N ALA A 93 -16.05 -9.36 12.71
CA ALA A 93 -17.09 -8.34 12.63
C ALA A 93 -16.81 -7.17 13.59
N ILE A 94 -16.32 -6.07 13.03
CA ILE A 94 -16.12 -4.82 13.77
C ILE A 94 -17.54 -4.24 13.91
N GLU A 95 -18.09 -4.29 15.12
CA GLU A 95 -19.34 -3.59 15.42
C GLU A 95 -19.07 -2.08 15.33
N GLY A 96 -19.68 -1.41 14.37
CA GLY A 96 -19.55 0.03 14.15
C GLY A 96 -18.82 0.42 12.86
N ASP A 97 -18.90 1.70 12.52
CA ASP A 97 -18.21 2.30 11.38
C ASP A 97 -16.72 2.56 11.75
N PRO A 98 -15.74 1.81 11.18
CA PRO A 98 -14.35 1.92 11.59
C PRO A 98 -13.76 3.29 11.25
N PHE A 99 -12.70 3.68 11.97
CA PHE A 99 -11.87 4.82 11.63
C PHE A 99 -10.96 4.45 10.45
N VAL A 100 -11.16 5.09 9.29
CA VAL A 100 -10.46 4.74 8.05
C VAL A 100 -9.20 5.57 7.89
N ILE A 101 -8.03 4.91 7.80
CA ILE A 101 -6.73 5.54 7.53
C ILE A 101 -6.31 5.21 6.10
N ALA A 102 -6.31 6.19 5.20
CA ALA A 102 -5.84 6.03 3.83
C ALA A 102 -4.31 6.27 3.73
N GLY A 103 -3.61 5.45 2.97
CA GLY A 103 -2.16 5.60 2.75
C GLY A 103 -1.48 4.32 2.29
N THR A 104 -0.36 4.46 1.56
CA THR A 104 0.51 3.33 1.18
C THR A 104 1.66 3.11 2.16
N ASP A 105 1.95 4.07 3.02
CA ASP A 105 3.02 3.97 4.01
C ASP A 105 2.65 2.99 5.13
N GLU A 106 3.61 2.21 5.60
CA GLU A 106 3.43 1.22 6.68
C GLU A 106 3.03 1.85 8.01
N ALA A 107 3.29 3.15 8.19
CA ALA A 107 2.79 3.90 9.35
C ALA A 107 1.26 3.83 9.47
N ALA A 108 0.53 3.73 8.34
CA ALA A 108 -0.92 3.57 8.36
C ALA A 108 -1.34 2.21 8.97
N ASP A 109 -0.58 1.12 8.70
CA ASP A 109 -0.82 -0.20 9.31
C ASP A 109 -0.55 -0.18 10.81
N PHE A 110 0.59 0.42 11.20
CA PHE A 110 0.94 0.56 12.61
C PHE A 110 -0.15 1.33 13.37
N LEU A 111 -0.62 2.46 12.84
CA LEU A 111 -1.65 3.28 13.48
C LEU A 111 -3.00 2.54 13.57
N ALA A 112 -3.43 1.88 12.49
CA ALA A 112 -4.67 1.10 12.48
C ALA A 112 -4.59 -0.06 13.50
N SER A 113 -3.49 -0.79 13.53
CA SER A 113 -3.28 -1.90 14.49
C SER A 113 -3.25 -1.40 15.92
N SER A 114 -2.59 -0.28 16.20
CA SER A 114 -2.51 0.33 17.53
C SER A 114 -3.86 0.83 18.03
N LEU A 115 -4.67 1.42 17.15
CA LEU A 115 -6.05 1.84 17.48
C LEU A 115 -6.93 0.63 17.79
N ASN A 116 -6.85 -0.43 16.99
CA ASN A 116 -7.58 -1.68 17.22
C ASN A 116 -7.21 -2.31 18.57
N ALA A 117 -5.93 -2.34 18.91
CA ALA A 117 -5.43 -2.84 20.20
C ALA A 117 -5.99 -2.03 21.39
N GLN A 118 -6.30 -0.74 21.18
CA GLN A 118 -6.91 0.13 22.20
C GLN A 118 -8.44 0.16 22.14
N GLY A 119 -9.07 -0.78 21.43
CA GLY A 119 -10.54 -0.89 21.32
C GLY A 119 -11.17 0.25 20.52
N ALA A 120 -10.42 0.91 19.61
CA ALA A 120 -10.96 1.85 18.64
C ALA A 120 -10.89 1.20 17.25
N PRO A 121 -12.03 0.70 16.71
CA PRO A 121 -12.05 0.03 15.42
C PRO A 121 -11.46 0.90 14.32
N ALA A 122 -10.42 0.40 13.66
CA ALA A 122 -9.73 1.12 12.58
C ALA A 122 -9.42 0.19 11.41
N ALA A 123 -9.50 0.72 10.20
CA ALA A 123 -9.22 0.03 8.96
C ALA A 123 -8.24 0.85 8.11
N ARG A 124 -7.42 0.17 7.29
CA ARG A 124 -6.56 0.79 6.31
C ARG A 124 -7.19 0.78 4.92
N LEU A 125 -7.08 1.91 4.22
CA LEU A 125 -7.39 2.03 2.81
C LEU A 125 -6.08 2.25 2.03
N LEU A 126 -5.69 1.27 1.20
CA LEU A 126 -4.42 1.28 0.49
C LEU A 126 -4.49 2.21 -0.73
N GLN A 127 -4.05 3.45 -0.59
CA GLN A 127 -4.08 4.48 -1.64
C GLN A 127 -2.86 5.38 -1.60
N GLY A 128 -2.45 5.90 -2.77
CA GLY A 128 -1.37 6.88 -2.86
C GLY A 128 -1.73 8.18 -2.11
N SER A 129 -0.71 8.91 -1.65
CA SER A 129 -0.86 10.09 -0.77
C SER A 129 -1.81 11.17 -1.32
N TYR A 130 -1.81 11.42 -2.64
CA TYR A 130 -2.70 12.38 -3.27
C TYR A 130 -4.16 11.91 -3.20
N THR A 131 -4.42 10.68 -3.61
CA THR A 131 -5.76 10.06 -3.57
C THR A 131 -6.25 9.93 -2.12
N ALA A 132 -5.39 9.55 -1.19
CA ALA A 132 -5.70 9.47 0.23
C ALA A 132 -6.20 10.82 0.79
N LEU A 133 -5.55 11.92 0.39
CA LEU A 133 -5.96 13.26 0.81
C LEU A 133 -7.30 13.71 0.15
N VAL A 134 -7.52 13.34 -1.11
CA VAL A 134 -8.80 13.58 -1.80
C VAL A 134 -9.94 12.82 -1.12
N ASN A 135 -9.72 11.55 -0.77
CA ASN A 135 -10.73 10.74 -0.08
C ASN A 135 -10.99 11.23 1.34
N LEU A 136 -9.98 11.75 2.02
CA LEU A 136 -10.19 12.44 3.30
C LEU A 136 -11.11 13.64 3.14
N TYR A 137 -10.92 14.46 2.09
CA TYR A 137 -11.80 15.60 1.80
C TYR A 137 -13.22 15.14 1.46
N ALA A 138 -13.37 14.11 0.62
CA ALA A 138 -14.66 13.54 0.24
C ALA A 138 -15.41 12.87 1.41
N GLY A 139 -14.70 12.53 2.50
CA GLY A 139 -15.26 11.86 3.67
C GLY A 139 -15.25 10.34 3.58
N GLU A 140 -14.55 9.79 2.61
CA GLU A 140 -14.35 8.35 2.42
C GLU A 140 -13.22 7.81 3.31
N ALA A 141 -12.37 8.70 3.83
CA ALA A 141 -11.37 8.41 4.85
C ALA A 141 -11.45 9.42 5.99
N ASP A 142 -11.19 8.96 7.21
CA ASP A 142 -11.13 9.80 8.41
C ASP A 142 -9.73 10.42 8.60
N ALA A 143 -8.71 9.72 8.10
CA ALA A 143 -7.32 10.16 8.14
C ALA A 143 -6.56 9.75 6.87
N ALA A 144 -5.48 10.47 6.56
CA ALA A 144 -4.58 10.17 5.45
C ALA A 144 -3.12 10.26 5.88
N VAL A 145 -2.32 9.23 5.60
CA VAL A 145 -0.86 9.28 5.72
C VAL A 145 -0.29 9.73 4.38
N ILE A 146 0.39 10.87 4.37
CA ILE A 146 0.82 11.54 3.15
C ILE A 146 2.28 11.98 3.18
N ASN A 147 2.88 12.08 1.98
CA ASN A 147 4.23 12.57 1.71
C ASN A 147 4.26 13.33 0.37
N LEU A 148 3.56 14.45 0.30
CA LEU A 148 3.37 15.25 -0.91
C LEU A 148 4.30 16.47 -0.92
N TYR A 149 5.23 16.51 -1.86
CA TYR A 149 6.17 17.61 -2.02
C TYR A 149 5.62 18.70 -2.92
N ASP A 150 5.71 19.94 -2.48
CA ASP A 150 5.39 21.14 -3.26
C ASP A 150 6.68 21.92 -3.58
N GLN A 151 7.02 21.98 -4.86
CA GLN A 151 8.23 22.65 -5.33
C GLN A 151 8.16 24.16 -5.18
N ALA A 152 6.96 24.73 -5.31
CA ALA A 152 6.79 26.20 -5.28
C ALA A 152 7.12 26.77 -3.90
N SER A 153 6.71 26.10 -2.83
CA SER A 153 7.00 26.48 -1.45
C SER A 153 8.21 25.77 -0.86
N ASN A 154 8.82 24.82 -1.60
CA ASN A 154 9.86 23.92 -1.11
C ASN A 154 9.48 23.27 0.22
N SER A 155 8.26 22.80 0.31
CA SER A 155 7.71 22.23 1.56
C SER A 155 6.88 20.97 1.30
N TRP A 156 6.54 20.27 2.37
CA TRP A 156 5.80 19.02 2.33
C TRP A 156 4.39 19.18 2.88
N ASN A 157 3.45 18.45 2.30
CA ASN A 157 2.11 18.13 2.79
C ASN A 157 1.17 19.32 2.96
N ILE A 158 1.52 20.36 3.74
CA ILE A 158 0.63 21.47 4.11
C ILE A 158 0.05 22.19 2.89
N PRO A 159 0.81 22.53 1.82
CA PRO A 159 0.25 23.16 0.63
C PRO A 159 -0.85 22.31 -0.02
N TYR A 160 -0.64 21.00 -0.08
CA TYR A 160 -1.65 20.08 -0.62
C TYR A 160 -2.88 19.98 0.29
N VAL A 161 -2.71 19.93 1.61
CA VAL A 161 -3.82 19.93 2.57
C VAL A 161 -4.69 21.18 2.37
N ARG A 162 -4.10 22.36 2.26
CA ARG A 162 -4.82 23.61 2.02
C ARG A 162 -5.57 23.65 0.69
N ASN A 163 -4.97 23.09 -0.36
CA ASN A 163 -5.50 23.17 -1.71
C ASN A 163 -6.53 22.06 -2.02
N LEU A 164 -6.32 20.84 -1.50
CA LEU A 164 -7.17 19.68 -1.79
C LEU A 164 -8.25 19.43 -0.73
N ALA A 165 -8.13 20.04 0.45
CA ALA A 165 -9.15 19.96 1.50
C ALA A 165 -9.63 21.35 1.93
N PRO A 166 -10.09 22.20 0.99
CA PRO A 166 -10.51 23.56 1.30
C PRO A 166 -11.71 23.57 2.23
N GLY A 167 -11.65 24.34 3.31
CA GLY A 167 -12.73 24.45 4.30
C GLY A 167 -12.91 23.22 5.21
N ALA A 168 -12.15 22.15 5.02
CA ALA A 168 -12.15 21.03 5.96
C ALA A 168 -11.40 21.41 7.24
N SER A 169 -12.00 21.10 8.39
CA SER A 169 -11.30 21.22 9.67
C SER A 169 -10.42 20.00 9.86
N VAL A 170 -9.11 20.20 9.86
CA VAL A 170 -8.11 19.13 9.95
C VAL A 170 -7.02 19.43 10.95
N VAL A 171 -6.37 18.37 11.44
CA VAL A 171 -5.09 18.43 12.16
C VAL A 171 -4.06 17.63 11.38
N VAL A 172 -2.84 18.17 11.23
CA VAL A 172 -1.71 17.51 10.60
C VAL A 172 -0.67 17.21 11.67
N ILE A 173 -0.37 15.94 11.83
CA ILE A 173 0.53 15.42 12.87
C ILE A 173 1.76 14.84 12.19
N ARG A 174 2.96 15.28 12.58
CA ARG A 174 4.23 14.73 12.08
C ARG A 174 4.41 13.30 12.54
N LEU A 175 4.73 12.41 11.59
CA LEU A 175 5.14 11.05 11.92
C LEU A 175 6.66 10.94 11.96
N PHE A 176 7.33 11.18 10.85
CA PHE A 176 8.79 11.14 10.76
C PHE A 176 9.31 11.82 9.49
N GLY A 177 10.62 12.07 9.48
CA GLY A 177 11.38 12.46 8.30
C GLY A 177 12.24 11.31 7.80
N ARG A 178 12.43 11.20 6.50
CA ARG A 178 13.32 10.22 5.89
C ARG A 178 13.98 10.78 4.63
N LYS A 179 14.94 10.04 4.07
CA LYS A 179 15.53 10.42 2.79
C LYS A 179 14.75 9.82 1.64
N GLN A 180 14.49 10.65 0.63
CA GLN A 180 13.89 10.30 -0.65
C GLN A 180 14.93 10.50 -1.75
N GLY A 181 14.95 9.62 -2.75
CA GLY A 181 15.96 9.70 -3.78
C GLY A 181 15.77 8.67 -4.89
N PHE A 182 16.88 8.35 -5.53
CA PHE A 182 16.91 7.34 -6.58
C PHE A 182 17.29 5.97 -6.00
N ILE A 183 16.66 4.95 -6.53
CA ILE A 183 17.06 3.55 -6.37
C ILE A 183 17.55 3.12 -7.73
N VAL A 184 18.82 2.81 -7.83
CA VAL A 184 19.54 2.49 -9.07
C VAL A 184 20.15 1.10 -8.97
N GLN A 185 20.61 0.55 -10.09
CA GLN A 185 21.40 -0.67 -10.08
C GLN A 185 22.67 -0.50 -9.26
N ASP A 186 23.16 -1.59 -8.68
CA ASP A 186 24.42 -1.63 -7.92
C ASP A 186 25.55 -0.93 -8.70
N ARG A 187 26.36 -0.13 -7.98
CA ARG A 187 27.44 0.73 -8.53
C ARG A 187 26.96 1.84 -9.46
N ASN A 188 25.66 2.11 -9.54
CA ASN A 188 25.07 3.21 -10.31
C ASN A 188 25.67 3.37 -11.72
N PRO A 189 25.52 2.39 -12.63
CA PRO A 189 26.22 2.38 -13.92
C PRO A 189 25.87 3.56 -14.83
N LYS A 190 24.74 4.20 -14.59
CA LYS A 190 24.31 5.42 -15.29
C LYS A 190 24.74 6.70 -14.59
N HIS A 191 25.45 6.64 -13.45
CA HIS A 191 25.89 7.79 -12.67
C HIS A 191 24.75 8.80 -12.39
N LEU A 192 23.59 8.30 -11.90
CA LEU A 192 22.40 9.09 -11.60
C LEU A 192 22.51 9.65 -10.19
N THR A 193 22.81 10.93 -10.06
CA THR A 193 23.02 11.62 -8.77
C THR A 193 22.19 12.89 -8.62
N THR A 194 21.48 13.31 -9.68
CA THR A 194 20.64 14.51 -9.70
C THR A 194 19.38 14.27 -10.52
N TRP A 195 18.34 15.06 -10.27
CA TRP A 195 17.07 14.98 -11.02
C TRP A 195 17.26 15.18 -12.53
N GLY A 196 18.17 16.07 -12.94
CA GLY A 196 18.52 16.27 -14.36
C GLY A 196 19.10 15.03 -15.04
N GLY A 197 19.64 14.08 -14.26
CA GLY A 197 20.11 12.80 -14.78
C GLY A 197 19.03 11.96 -15.45
N LEU A 198 17.76 12.13 -15.05
CA LEU A 198 16.62 11.44 -15.67
C LEU A 198 16.35 11.86 -17.11
N LEU A 199 16.82 13.04 -17.51
CA LEU A 199 16.59 13.61 -18.84
C LEU A 199 17.62 13.12 -19.88
N ARG A 200 18.60 12.33 -19.46
CA ARG A 200 19.62 11.80 -20.37
C ARG A 200 19.05 10.66 -21.21
N GLU A 201 19.42 10.65 -22.48
CA GLU A 201 19.05 9.60 -23.42
C GLU A 201 19.43 8.19 -22.90
N GLY A 202 18.56 7.22 -23.10
CA GLY A 202 18.75 5.83 -22.69
C GLY A 202 18.70 5.58 -21.19
N VAL A 203 18.14 6.52 -20.39
CA VAL A 203 17.82 6.30 -18.99
C VAL A 203 16.36 5.85 -18.87
N ARG A 204 16.15 4.63 -18.40
CA ARG A 204 14.81 4.00 -18.24
C ARG A 204 14.33 4.13 -16.80
N LEU A 205 13.19 4.77 -16.63
CA LEU A 205 12.54 4.97 -15.34
C LEU A 205 11.53 3.85 -15.04
N SER A 206 11.59 3.27 -13.84
CA SER A 206 10.47 2.51 -13.26
C SER A 206 9.63 3.46 -12.40
N ASN A 207 8.54 3.96 -12.98
CA ASN A 207 7.73 4.99 -12.32
C ASN A 207 6.70 4.39 -11.37
N ARG A 208 6.14 5.24 -10.51
CA ARG A 208 5.03 4.90 -9.61
C ARG A 208 3.69 5.35 -10.21
N THR A 209 2.61 4.74 -9.77
CA THR A 209 1.24 5.14 -10.14
C THR A 209 0.98 6.61 -9.80
N LYS A 210 0.13 7.25 -10.60
CA LYS A 210 -0.33 8.62 -10.32
C LYS A 210 -0.95 8.69 -8.93
N GLY A 211 -0.67 9.79 -8.22
CA GLY A 211 -1.17 10.00 -6.86
C GLY A 211 -0.29 9.42 -5.75
N SER A 212 0.72 8.59 -6.03
CA SER A 212 1.74 8.22 -5.02
C SER A 212 2.66 9.42 -4.72
N GLY A 213 3.17 9.51 -3.49
CA GLY A 213 4.07 10.61 -3.09
C GLY A 213 5.32 10.71 -3.95
N SER A 214 5.98 9.58 -4.26
CA SER A 214 7.16 9.56 -5.13
C SER A 214 6.85 10.02 -6.56
N ARG A 215 5.64 9.74 -7.08
CA ARG A 215 5.23 10.23 -8.39
C ARG A 215 4.97 11.73 -8.38
N VAL A 216 4.30 12.24 -7.36
CA VAL A 216 4.08 13.68 -7.20
C VAL A 216 5.42 14.42 -7.09
N LEU A 217 6.36 13.87 -6.30
CA LEU A 217 7.71 14.42 -6.20
C LEU A 217 8.40 14.48 -7.57
N LEU A 218 8.35 13.40 -8.36
CA LEU A 218 8.91 13.39 -9.72
C LEU A 218 8.30 14.49 -10.57
N ASP A 219 6.98 14.56 -10.64
CA ASP A 219 6.26 15.50 -11.49
C ASP A 219 6.59 16.95 -11.10
N GLU A 220 6.69 17.23 -9.79
CA GLU A 220 7.14 18.53 -9.27
C GLU A 220 8.59 18.86 -9.66
N LYS A 221 9.52 17.89 -9.61
CA LYS A 221 10.91 18.08 -10.03
C LYS A 221 11.03 18.28 -11.54
N LEU A 222 10.27 17.54 -12.34
CA LEU A 222 10.26 17.71 -13.79
C LEU A 222 9.70 19.10 -14.18
N ARG A 223 8.65 19.55 -13.49
CA ARG A 223 8.11 20.91 -13.69
C ARG A 223 9.15 21.98 -13.38
N ALA A 224 9.93 21.83 -12.31
CA ALA A 224 10.99 22.77 -11.96
C ALA A 224 12.16 22.78 -12.94
N LEU A 225 12.39 21.66 -13.63
CA LEU A 225 13.39 21.53 -14.68
C LEU A 225 12.86 21.92 -16.07
N GLU A 226 11.59 22.37 -16.16
CA GLU A 226 10.90 22.67 -17.43
C GLU A 226 10.95 21.48 -18.41
N ALA A 227 11.02 20.25 -17.86
CA ALA A 227 11.20 19.03 -18.62
C ALA A 227 9.84 18.46 -19.04
N ARG A 228 9.79 17.96 -20.28
CA ARG A 228 8.64 17.26 -20.80
C ARG A 228 8.65 15.81 -20.35
N SER A 229 7.67 15.41 -19.57
CA SER A 229 7.57 14.06 -18.99
C SER A 229 7.54 12.96 -20.06
N GLU A 230 6.96 13.25 -21.23
CA GLU A 230 6.84 12.31 -22.35
C GLU A 230 8.19 11.92 -22.96
N THR A 231 9.25 12.72 -22.73
CA THR A 231 10.60 12.43 -23.22
C THR A 231 11.34 11.43 -22.35
N ILE A 232 10.84 11.12 -21.17
CA ILE A 232 11.49 10.19 -20.23
C ILE A 232 11.02 8.77 -20.54
N GLU A 233 11.96 7.92 -20.94
CA GLU A 233 11.66 6.51 -21.16
C GLU A 233 11.18 5.84 -19.87
N GLY A 234 10.04 5.16 -19.92
CA GLY A 234 9.42 4.51 -18.77
C GLY A 234 8.53 5.41 -17.90
N TYR A 235 8.37 6.71 -18.24
CA TYR A 235 7.47 7.59 -17.47
C TYR A 235 6.04 7.08 -17.38
N SER A 236 5.52 6.45 -18.44
CA SER A 236 4.20 5.82 -18.46
C SER A 236 4.19 4.40 -17.87
N SER A 237 5.35 3.78 -17.60
CA SER A 237 5.47 2.45 -17.02
C SER A 237 5.27 2.51 -15.52
N GLN A 238 4.04 2.27 -15.07
CA GLN A 238 3.66 2.41 -13.66
C GLN A 238 3.88 1.12 -12.87
N ALA A 239 4.22 1.28 -11.59
CA ALA A 239 4.27 0.24 -10.58
C ALA A 239 3.41 0.65 -9.40
N ASP A 240 2.47 -0.21 -9.00
CA ASP A 240 1.49 0.11 -7.95
C ASP A 240 2.13 0.24 -6.57
N VAL A 241 3.16 -0.54 -6.30
CA VAL A 241 3.91 -0.49 -5.05
C VAL A 241 5.41 -0.28 -5.29
N GLY A 242 6.09 0.36 -4.32
CA GLY A 242 7.51 0.67 -4.40
C GLY A 242 8.39 -0.55 -4.64
N SER A 243 8.10 -1.66 -3.98
CA SER A 243 8.85 -2.91 -4.13
C SER A 243 8.83 -3.48 -5.56
N VAL A 244 7.77 -3.24 -6.34
CA VAL A 244 7.72 -3.62 -7.77
C VAL A 244 8.63 -2.72 -8.58
N ALA A 245 8.61 -1.39 -8.32
CA ALA A 245 9.49 -0.45 -9.01
C ALA A 245 10.96 -0.79 -8.76
N VAL A 246 11.33 -1.07 -7.53
CA VAL A 246 12.70 -1.44 -7.13
C VAL A 246 13.14 -2.76 -7.78
N ARG A 247 12.26 -3.78 -7.79
CA ARG A 247 12.57 -5.07 -8.44
C ARG A 247 12.80 -4.95 -9.95
N ARG A 248 12.10 -4.04 -10.64
CA ARG A 248 12.37 -3.75 -12.06
C ARG A 248 13.80 -3.24 -12.25
N VAL A 249 14.28 -2.37 -11.35
CA VAL A 249 15.66 -1.89 -11.37
C VAL A 249 16.65 -3.01 -11.07
N ALA A 250 16.42 -3.80 -10.03
CA ALA A 250 17.27 -4.93 -9.66
C ALA A 250 17.45 -5.95 -10.81
N ASN A 251 16.38 -6.16 -11.58
CA ASN A 251 16.36 -7.10 -12.71
C ASN A 251 16.82 -6.48 -14.04
N GLY A 252 17.30 -5.22 -14.06
CA GLY A 252 17.76 -4.54 -15.27
C GLY A 252 16.65 -4.15 -16.26
N LEU A 253 15.39 -4.22 -15.85
CA LEU A 253 14.24 -3.78 -16.66
C LEU A 253 14.08 -2.25 -16.67
N ALA A 254 14.68 -1.57 -15.69
CA ALA A 254 14.80 -0.13 -15.58
C ALA A 254 16.17 0.22 -15.00
N ASP A 255 16.61 1.48 -15.16
CA ASP A 255 17.88 1.97 -14.65
C ASP A 255 17.70 2.70 -13.32
N VAL A 256 16.49 3.22 -13.05
CA VAL A 256 16.18 4.02 -11.87
C VAL A 256 14.71 3.88 -11.46
N ALA A 257 14.46 3.90 -10.16
CA ALA A 257 13.17 4.15 -9.55
C ALA A 257 13.30 5.31 -8.54
N ILE A 258 12.17 5.95 -8.22
CA ILE A 258 12.11 6.98 -7.18
C ILE A 258 11.47 6.36 -5.95
N GLY A 259 12.15 6.44 -4.81
CA GLY A 259 11.70 5.87 -3.58
C GLY A 259 12.53 6.33 -2.38
N HIS A 260 12.27 5.76 -1.24
CA HIS A 260 13.02 5.99 -0.01
C HIS A 260 13.97 4.84 0.30
N GLU A 261 14.96 5.09 1.15
CA GLU A 261 16.05 4.16 1.46
C GLU A 261 15.55 2.76 1.89
N ARG A 262 14.47 2.69 2.66
CA ARG A 262 13.86 1.43 3.12
C ARG A 262 13.43 0.50 1.97
N GLU A 263 12.94 1.05 0.86
CA GLU A 263 12.52 0.25 -0.29
C GLU A 263 13.70 -0.47 -0.96
N ALA A 264 14.92 0.04 -0.81
CA ALA A 264 16.16 -0.53 -1.35
C ALA A 264 16.86 -1.50 -0.39
N MET A 265 16.72 -1.32 0.94
CA MET A 265 17.55 -1.94 1.97
C MET A 265 17.69 -3.46 1.91
N HIS A 266 16.72 -4.18 1.42
CA HIS A 266 16.75 -5.65 1.40
C HIS A 266 16.62 -6.23 0.00
N VAL A 267 16.83 -5.40 -1.02
CA VAL A 267 16.79 -5.82 -2.43
C VAL A 267 18.20 -5.93 -2.97
N PRO A 268 18.72 -7.15 -3.22
CA PRO A 268 20.04 -7.32 -3.82
C PRO A 268 20.12 -6.67 -5.21
N GLY A 269 21.27 -6.13 -5.57
CA GLY A 269 21.54 -5.56 -6.89
C GLY A 269 21.04 -4.14 -7.09
N VAL A 270 20.65 -3.45 -6.02
CA VAL A 270 20.32 -2.01 -6.05
C VAL A 270 21.06 -1.21 -5.00
N GLU A 271 21.23 0.07 -5.29
CA GLU A 271 21.85 1.08 -4.45
C GLU A 271 20.88 2.27 -4.29
N PHE A 272 20.85 2.88 -3.11
CA PHE A 272 20.06 4.08 -2.83
C PHE A 272 20.91 5.34 -2.91
N ILE A 273 20.51 6.29 -3.73
CA ILE A 273 21.15 7.61 -3.90
C ILE A 273 20.24 8.67 -3.28
N PRO A 274 20.54 9.19 -2.10
CA PRO A 274 19.72 10.19 -1.44
C PRO A 274 19.76 11.53 -2.18
N LEU A 275 18.59 12.15 -2.41
CA LEU A 275 18.48 13.43 -3.09
C LEU A 275 17.90 14.54 -2.20
N GLN A 276 16.96 14.22 -1.33
CA GLN A 276 16.34 15.21 -0.43
C GLN A 276 15.72 14.57 0.80
N ALA A 277 15.42 15.38 1.80
CA ALA A 277 14.58 14.98 2.92
C ALA A 277 13.11 14.93 2.50
N GLU A 278 12.36 14.00 3.10
CA GLU A 278 10.92 13.82 2.95
C GLU A 278 10.27 13.82 4.34
N TRP A 279 9.10 14.46 4.47
CA TRP A 279 8.28 14.38 5.66
C TRP A 279 7.04 13.54 5.41
N VAL A 280 6.78 12.62 6.32
CA VAL A 280 5.57 11.82 6.36
C VAL A 280 4.69 12.36 7.48
N ASP A 281 3.47 12.73 7.13
CA ASP A 281 2.50 13.30 8.08
C ASP A 281 1.18 12.53 8.05
N LEU A 282 0.50 12.49 9.19
CA LEU A 282 -0.87 12.03 9.35
C LEU A 282 -1.80 13.25 9.33
N VAL A 283 -2.71 13.32 8.37
CA VAL A 283 -3.79 14.30 8.32
C VAL A 283 -5.04 13.66 8.86
N VAL A 284 -5.68 14.24 9.84
CA VAL A 284 -6.95 13.75 10.43
C VAL A 284 -8.02 14.81 10.30
N ARG A 285 -9.19 14.43 9.77
CA ARG A 285 -10.36 15.32 9.72
C ARG A 285 -10.98 15.44 11.10
N LYS A 286 -11.19 16.68 11.58
CA LYS A 286 -11.78 16.96 12.89
C LYS A 286 -13.31 16.96 12.78
N THR A 287 -13.93 15.88 13.26
CA THR A 287 -15.37 15.69 13.34
C THR A 287 -15.75 15.16 14.74
N GLU A 288 -17.02 15.12 15.07
CA GLU A 288 -17.46 14.50 16.34
C GLU A 288 -17.04 13.02 16.43
N LYS A 289 -17.09 12.27 15.31
CA LYS A 289 -16.63 10.88 15.19
C LYS A 289 -15.13 10.74 15.49
N THR A 290 -14.30 11.61 14.92
CA THR A 290 -12.84 11.48 14.96
C THR A 290 -12.21 12.08 16.20
N ARG A 291 -12.87 13.01 16.89
CA ARG A 291 -12.35 13.68 18.09
C ARG A 291 -11.81 12.73 19.18
N PRO A 292 -12.51 11.65 19.58
CA PRO A 292 -11.97 10.70 20.56
C PRO A 292 -10.77 9.91 20.02
N VAL A 293 -10.75 9.63 18.70
CA VAL A 293 -9.66 8.90 18.06
C VAL A 293 -8.40 9.77 17.95
N ILE A 294 -8.52 11.06 17.69
CA ILE A 294 -7.38 12.01 17.66
C ILE A 294 -6.63 11.99 18.99
N ARG A 295 -7.33 11.93 20.14
CA ARG A 295 -6.67 11.82 21.46
C ARG A 295 -5.88 10.52 21.58
N LYS A 296 -6.49 9.37 21.18
CA LYS A 296 -5.79 8.08 21.18
C LYS A 296 -4.57 8.06 20.25
N LEU A 297 -4.69 8.65 19.05
CA LEU A 297 -3.57 8.81 18.13
C LEU A 297 -2.42 9.61 18.76
N HIS A 298 -2.74 10.68 19.48
CA HIS A 298 -1.74 11.46 20.20
C HIS A 298 -1.04 10.62 21.27
N ASP A 299 -1.80 9.84 22.07
CA ASP A 299 -1.24 8.98 23.12
C ASP A 299 -0.37 7.86 22.51
N ILE A 300 -0.82 7.26 21.37
CA ILE A 300 -0.04 6.26 20.62
C ILE A 300 1.29 6.87 20.17
N LEU A 301 1.25 8.02 19.49
CA LEU A 301 2.43 8.66 18.92
C LEU A 301 3.40 9.22 19.98
N ALA A 302 2.92 9.48 21.17
CA ALA A 302 3.78 9.88 22.32
C ALA A 302 4.52 8.68 22.97
N SER A 303 4.17 7.44 22.60
CA SER A 303 4.75 6.24 23.22
C SER A 303 6.13 5.88 22.65
N ASP A 304 6.97 5.24 23.48
CA ASP A 304 8.25 4.68 23.04
C ASP A 304 8.05 3.55 22.02
N ILE A 305 6.92 2.84 22.09
CA ILE A 305 6.56 1.79 21.13
C ILE A 305 6.40 2.40 19.74
N ALA A 306 5.64 3.50 19.60
CA ALA A 306 5.48 4.17 18.32
C ALA A 306 6.82 4.64 17.75
N ARG A 307 7.66 5.23 18.59
CA ARG A 307 9.00 5.65 18.18
C ARG A 307 9.83 4.45 17.69
N SER A 308 9.85 3.37 18.44
CA SER A 308 10.58 2.14 18.08
C SER A 308 10.07 1.54 16.77
N GLU A 309 8.77 1.34 16.64
CA GLU A 309 8.17 0.72 15.45
C GLU A 309 8.34 1.56 14.18
N LEU A 310 8.13 2.88 14.26
CA LEU A 310 8.25 3.76 13.10
C LEU A 310 9.71 3.97 12.65
N THR A 311 10.70 3.75 13.57
CA THR A 311 12.12 3.91 13.25
C THR A 311 12.86 2.59 13.02
N ALA A 312 12.22 1.44 13.27
CA ALA A 312 12.87 0.13 13.32
C ALA A 312 13.53 -0.32 12.00
N PHE A 313 13.05 0.17 10.85
CA PHE A 313 13.37 -0.47 9.57
C PHE A 313 14.25 0.37 8.64
N ALA A 314 14.45 1.67 8.91
CA ALA A 314 15.37 2.51 8.14
C ALA A 314 15.73 3.76 8.93
N PRO A 315 16.87 4.39 8.62
CA PRO A 315 17.23 5.67 9.23
C PRO A 315 16.11 6.69 8.96
N CYS A 316 15.46 7.14 10.03
CA CYS A 316 14.46 8.19 9.97
C CYS A 316 14.58 9.15 11.13
N ASP A 317 14.13 10.38 10.93
CA ASP A 317 14.08 11.43 11.96
C ASP A 317 12.69 11.44 12.61
N ALA A 318 12.60 10.89 13.80
CA ALA A 318 11.41 10.91 14.65
C ALA A 318 11.47 11.95 15.77
N SER A 319 12.34 12.97 15.67
CA SER A 319 12.50 14.01 16.70
C SER A 319 11.20 14.77 16.98
N ASN A 320 10.37 14.94 15.94
CA ASN A 320 9.08 15.65 15.99
C ASN A 320 7.86 14.70 15.89
N LEU A 321 8.04 13.41 16.22
CA LEU A 321 6.95 12.44 16.22
C LEU A 321 5.81 12.89 17.13
N GLY A 322 4.59 12.93 16.61
CA GLY A 322 3.38 13.36 17.32
C GLY A 322 3.16 14.87 17.36
N ALA A 323 4.11 15.68 16.86
CA ALA A 323 3.95 17.15 16.83
C ALA A 323 2.85 17.57 15.84
N VAL A 324 1.96 18.47 16.28
CA VAL A 324 0.99 19.14 15.39
C VAL A 324 1.74 20.19 14.57
N VAL A 325 1.81 19.98 13.24
CA VAL A 325 2.52 20.88 12.32
C VAL A 325 1.59 21.85 11.57
N TYR A 326 0.30 21.55 11.56
CA TYR A 326 -0.75 22.42 11.01
C TYR A 326 -2.10 22.05 11.59
N GLU A 327 -2.96 23.05 11.77
CA GLU A 327 -4.36 22.89 12.20
C GLU A 327 -5.24 23.96 11.54
N SER A 328 -6.45 23.57 11.08
CA SER A 328 -7.46 24.48 10.52
C SER A 328 -8.80 24.34 11.22
#